data_c3fc56aca85064026b3272c9f3b31cf0
#
_entry.id   c3fc56aca85064026b3272c9f3b31cf0
#
_cell.length_a   1.000
_cell.length_b   1.000
_cell.length_c   1.000
_cell.angle_alpha   90.00
_cell.angle_beta   90.00
_cell.angle_gamma   90.00
#
_symmetry.space_group_name_H-M   'P 1'
#
loop_
_entity.id
_entity.type
_entity.pdbx_description
1 polymer ?
#
loop_
_entity_poly.entity_id
_entity_poly.type
_entity_poly.pdbx_seq_one_letter_code
_entity_poly.pdbx_strand_id
1 'polypeptide(L)'
;MPNPNEIVSALVAAGFTHLVWIPDSHLGTWEPALADSPLAPIRVCREGEAVGVAIGLLLGGANPLVALQCTGFFEAGDAVRNAVHDMKLPLKLLIGVRGARAAKAGTGRDNCPHFAQKLVEAWELPHAQFDPAEANADVSAALATLTQVGPRALLWSE
;
A
#
# COMPACT_ATOMS: atom_id res chain seq x y z
N MET A 1 -2.27 15.55 -7.36
CA MET A 1 -1.73 14.46 -6.52
C MET A 1 -1.24 15.05 -5.22
N PRO A 2 -1.39 14.36 -4.08
CA PRO A 2 -0.87 14.83 -2.80
C PRO A 2 0.65 15.05 -2.87
N ASN A 3 1.15 15.97 -2.05
CA ASN A 3 2.57 16.24 -1.97
C ASN A 3 3.30 15.03 -1.36
N PRO A 4 4.38 14.49 -1.97
CA PRO A 4 5.15 13.39 -1.41
C PRO A 4 5.62 13.62 0.03
N ASN A 5 6.01 14.85 0.39
CA ASN A 5 6.40 15.18 1.77
C ASN A 5 5.24 15.02 2.76
N GLU A 6 4.02 15.37 2.35
CA GLU A 6 2.82 15.19 3.17
C GLU A 6 2.55 13.69 3.39
N ILE A 7 2.63 12.87 2.33
CA ILE A 7 2.44 11.42 2.43
C ILE A 7 3.47 10.80 3.38
N VAL A 8 4.76 11.09 3.18
CA VAL A 8 5.84 10.52 3.99
C VAL A 8 5.72 10.98 5.45
N SER A 9 5.41 12.27 5.69
CA SER A 9 5.18 12.78 7.04
C SER A 9 3.99 12.09 7.72
N ALA A 10 2.91 11.84 7.01
CA ALA A 10 1.75 11.13 7.53
C ALA A 10 2.06 9.65 7.85
N LEU A 11 2.87 8.97 7.03
CA LEU A 11 3.35 7.61 7.31
C LEU A 11 4.20 7.56 8.58
N VAL A 12 5.11 8.51 8.76
CA VAL A 12 5.92 8.63 9.99
C VAL A 12 5.02 8.90 11.20
N ALA A 13 4.07 9.83 11.09
CA ALA A 13 3.13 10.14 12.16
C ALA A 13 2.22 8.95 12.51
N ALA A 14 1.90 8.10 11.54
CA ALA A 14 1.18 6.85 11.74
C ALA A 14 2.02 5.73 12.40
N GLY A 15 3.31 5.99 12.67
CA GLY A 15 4.21 5.08 13.37
C GLY A 15 4.84 4.00 12.49
N PHE A 16 4.78 4.12 11.17
CA PHE A 16 5.51 3.21 10.29
C PHE A 16 7.01 3.44 10.40
N THR A 17 7.77 2.34 10.43
CA THR A 17 9.23 2.36 10.56
C THR A 17 9.94 2.08 9.25
N HIS A 18 9.33 1.29 8.39
CA HIS A 18 9.88 0.87 7.10
C HIS A 18 8.84 0.98 6.00
N LEU A 19 9.29 1.37 4.81
CA LEU A 19 8.53 1.26 3.58
C LEU A 19 9.17 0.19 2.71
N VAL A 20 8.53 -0.97 2.58
CA VAL A 20 8.98 -2.03 1.68
C VAL A 20 8.23 -1.89 0.37
N TRP A 21 8.94 -1.68 -0.73
CA TRP A 21 8.27 -1.23 -1.94
C TRP A 21 9.01 -1.56 -3.24
N ILE A 22 8.26 -1.50 -4.33
CA ILE A 22 8.79 -1.42 -5.69
C ILE A 22 8.39 -0.06 -6.24
N PRO A 23 9.36 0.87 -6.44
CA PRO A 23 9.06 2.18 -6.99
C PRO A 23 8.58 2.05 -8.44
N ASP A 24 7.40 2.58 -8.72
CA ASP A 24 6.82 2.74 -10.03
C ASP A 24 6.73 4.22 -10.42
N SER A 25 5.96 4.56 -11.45
CA SER A 25 5.81 5.95 -11.91
C SER A 25 5.08 6.86 -10.91
N HIS A 26 4.31 6.31 -9.97
CA HIS A 26 3.61 7.06 -8.92
C HIS A 26 4.38 7.02 -7.61
N LEU A 27 4.64 5.84 -7.09
CA LEU A 27 5.35 5.63 -5.82
C LEU A 27 6.78 6.19 -5.88
N GLY A 28 7.46 6.05 -7.03
CA GLY A 28 8.82 6.57 -7.23
C GLY A 28 8.96 8.08 -7.01
N THR A 29 7.87 8.83 -7.13
CA THR A 29 7.87 10.28 -6.82
C THR A 29 8.11 10.58 -5.34
N TRP A 30 8.02 9.59 -4.45
CA TRP A 30 8.24 9.75 -3.01
C TRP A 30 9.71 9.69 -2.61
N GLU A 31 10.61 9.25 -3.51
CA GLU A 31 12.03 9.06 -3.19
C GLU A 31 12.74 10.27 -2.56
N PRO A 32 12.57 11.50 -3.06
CA PRO A 32 13.21 12.64 -2.42
C PRO A 32 12.73 12.88 -0.99
N ALA A 33 11.42 12.70 -0.73
CA ALA A 33 10.84 12.86 0.60
C ALA A 33 11.28 11.75 1.58
N LEU A 34 11.50 10.53 1.06
CA LEU A 34 12.00 9.40 1.87
C LEU A 34 13.45 9.60 2.30
N ALA A 35 14.29 10.20 1.44
CA ALA A 35 15.70 10.43 1.74
C ALA A 35 15.91 11.29 3.01
N ASP A 36 15.00 12.23 3.25
CA ASP A 36 15.07 13.17 4.37
C ASP A 36 14.17 12.76 5.56
N SER A 37 13.63 11.53 5.55
CA SER A 37 12.71 11.05 6.59
C SER A 37 13.30 9.94 7.44
N PRO A 38 12.78 9.71 8.67
CA PRO A 38 13.16 8.55 9.48
C PRO A 38 12.56 7.23 8.98
N LEU A 39 11.66 7.26 8.01
CA LEU A 39 11.06 6.07 7.40
C LEU A 39 12.09 5.35 6.53
N ALA A 40 12.51 4.15 6.91
CA ALA A 40 13.54 3.41 6.19
C ALA A 40 12.98 2.75 4.91
N PRO A 41 13.36 3.19 3.70
CA PRO A 41 12.91 2.57 2.47
C PRO A 41 13.71 1.29 2.17
N ILE A 42 13.02 0.20 1.89
CA ILE A 42 13.60 -1.06 1.43
C ILE A 42 13.03 -1.37 0.04
N ARG A 43 13.88 -1.27 -0.98
CA ARG A 43 13.52 -1.63 -2.35
C ARG A 43 13.74 -3.12 -2.57
N VAL A 44 12.80 -3.73 -3.25
CA VAL A 44 12.86 -5.14 -3.65
C VAL A 44 12.62 -5.27 -5.15
N CYS A 45 12.86 -6.46 -5.70
CA CYS A 45 12.70 -6.72 -7.14
C CYS A 45 11.38 -7.40 -7.50
N ARG A 46 10.67 -7.94 -6.52
CA ARG A 46 9.39 -8.65 -6.70
C ARG A 46 8.45 -8.36 -5.54
N GLU A 47 7.17 -8.34 -5.83
CA GLU A 47 6.13 -7.98 -4.85
C GLU A 47 5.96 -9.07 -3.78
N GLY A 48 6.04 -10.34 -4.15
CA GLY A 48 6.08 -11.43 -3.18
C GLY A 48 7.28 -11.33 -2.23
N GLU A 49 8.44 -10.85 -2.71
CA GLU A 49 9.61 -10.55 -1.87
C GLU A 49 9.32 -9.41 -0.89
N ALA A 50 8.59 -8.35 -1.31
CA ALA A 50 8.20 -7.27 -0.42
C ALA A 50 7.41 -7.78 0.79
N VAL A 51 6.48 -8.69 0.55
CA VAL A 51 5.72 -9.33 1.64
C VAL A 51 6.63 -10.16 2.53
N GLY A 52 7.56 -10.95 1.95
CA GLY A 52 8.53 -11.75 2.71
C GLY A 52 9.42 -10.89 3.63
N VAL A 53 9.93 -9.76 3.12
CA VAL A 53 10.72 -8.80 3.91
C VAL A 53 9.86 -8.20 5.03
N ALA A 54 8.61 -7.81 4.73
CA ALA A 54 7.70 -7.27 5.73
C ALA A 54 7.37 -8.29 6.83
N ILE A 55 7.23 -9.57 6.50
CA ILE A 55 7.09 -10.66 7.50
C ILE A 55 8.29 -10.65 8.46
N GLY A 56 9.51 -10.64 7.93
CA GLY A 56 10.72 -10.61 8.76
C GLY A 56 10.77 -9.39 9.67
N LEU A 57 10.42 -8.22 9.16
CA LEU A 57 10.35 -6.96 9.93
C LEU A 57 9.30 -7.03 11.05
N LEU A 58 8.11 -7.53 10.75
CA LEU A 58 7.03 -7.72 11.75
C LEU A 58 7.47 -8.67 12.87
N LEU A 59 8.10 -9.79 12.53
CA LEU A 59 8.63 -10.74 13.51
C LEU A 59 9.76 -10.14 14.35
N GLY A 60 10.53 -9.21 13.77
CA GLY A 60 11.56 -8.44 14.47
C GLY A 60 11.03 -7.26 15.32
N GLY A 61 9.70 -7.06 15.36
CA GLY A 61 9.06 -5.99 16.15
C GLY A 61 9.02 -4.63 15.47
N ALA A 62 9.35 -4.54 14.18
CA ALA A 62 9.19 -3.33 13.38
C ALA A 62 7.73 -3.17 12.89
N ASN A 63 7.39 -1.98 12.41
CA ASN A 63 6.08 -1.68 11.84
C ASN A 63 6.21 -1.29 10.35
N PRO A 64 6.34 -2.26 9.43
CA PRO A 64 6.49 -2.00 8.02
C PRO A 64 5.15 -1.69 7.33
N LEU A 65 5.22 -0.84 6.29
CA LEU A 65 4.20 -0.72 5.26
C LEU A 65 4.75 -1.34 3.97
N VAL A 66 3.98 -2.20 3.34
CA VAL A 66 4.24 -2.66 1.97
C VAL A 66 3.47 -1.77 0.99
N ALA A 67 4.18 -1.09 0.10
CA ALA A 67 3.56 -0.28 -0.94
C ALA A 67 3.87 -0.86 -2.32
N LEU A 68 2.81 -1.14 -3.08
CA LEU A 68 2.91 -1.78 -4.38
C LEU A 68 1.71 -1.42 -5.27
N GLN A 69 1.86 -1.61 -6.55
CA GLN A 69 0.77 -1.44 -7.51
C GLN A 69 -0.18 -2.65 -7.49
N CYS A 70 -1.41 -2.47 -7.95
CA CYS A 70 -2.40 -3.55 -7.96
C CYS A 70 -1.95 -4.81 -8.71
N THR A 71 -1.20 -4.66 -9.82
CA THR A 71 -0.61 -5.82 -10.52
C THR A 71 0.37 -6.59 -9.65
N GLY A 72 1.15 -5.88 -8.85
CA GLY A 72 2.06 -6.49 -7.89
C GLY A 72 1.33 -7.15 -6.72
N PHE A 73 0.21 -6.58 -6.28
CA PHE A 73 -0.66 -7.24 -5.31
C PHE A 73 -1.21 -8.57 -5.85
N PHE A 74 -1.52 -8.63 -7.16
CA PHE A 74 -1.96 -9.88 -7.81
C PHE A 74 -0.83 -10.92 -7.82
N GLU A 75 0.41 -10.50 -8.14
CA GLU A 75 1.59 -11.37 -8.11
C GLU A 75 1.90 -11.89 -6.71
N ALA A 76 1.81 -11.03 -5.70
CA ALA A 76 2.12 -11.37 -4.30
C ALA A 76 1.03 -12.18 -3.58
N GLY A 77 -0.05 -12.56 -4.27
CA GLY A 77 -1.26 -13.12 -3.65
C GLY A 77 -1.03 -14.25 -2.66
N ASP A 78 -0.21 -15.25 -2.99
CA ASP A 78 0.10 -16.35 -2.07
C ASP A 78 0.93 -15.90 -0.86
N ALA A 79 1.89 -15.01 -1.05
CA ALA A 79 2.67 -14.46 0.05
C ALA A 79 1.79 -13.66 1.02
N VAL A 80 0.82 -12.88 0.51
CA VAL A 80 -0.16 -12.16 1.32
C VAL A 80 -1.06 -13.14 2.07
N ARG A 81 -1.59 -14.16 1.40
CA ARG A 81 -2.41 -15.19 2.03
C ARG A 81 -1.66 -15.85 3.19
N ASN A 82 -0.41 -16.24 2.96
CA ASN A 82 0.42 -16.88 3.99
C ASN A 82 0.63 -15.94 5.19
N ALA A 83 1.06 -14.68 4.96
CA ALA A 83 1.30 -13.72 6.02
C ALA A 83 0.05 -13.48 6.88
N VAL A 84 -1.11 -13.32 6.23
CA VAL A 84 -2.37 -12.92 6.88
C VAL A 84 -3.08 -14.11 7.53
N HIS A 85 -3.24 -15.22 6.81
CA HIS A 85 -4.09 -16.33 7.24
C HIS A 85 -3.33 -17.43 7.96
N ASP A 86 -2.14 -17.79 7.48
CA ASP A 86 -1.37 -18.87 8.09
C ASP A 86 -0.53 -18.36 9.27
N MET A 87 0.17 -17.22 9.10
CA MET A 87 1.02 -16.63 10.13
C MET A 87 0.28 -15.63 11.03
N LYS A 88 -0.90 -15.17 10.64
CA LYS A 88 -1.76 -14.21 11.37
C LYS A 88 -1.05 -12.90 11.72
N LEU A 89 -0.21 -12.41 10.81
CA LEU A 89 0.55 -11.19 10.99
C LEU A 89 -0.29 -9.95 10.64
N PRO A 90 -0.07 -8.82 11.31
CA PRO A 90 -0.79 -7.56 11.06
C PRO A 90 -0.23 -6.82 9.83
N LEU A 91 -0.13 -7.49 8.70
CA LEU A 91 0.42 -6.95 7.45
C LEU A 91 -0.35 -5.70 7.01
N LYS A 92 0.37 -4.63 6.64
CA LYS A 92 -0.17 -3.37 6.15
C LYS A 92 0.20 -3.17 4.69
N LEU A 93 -0.80 -2.95 3.86
CA LEU A 93 -0.64 -2.82 2.41
C LEU A 93 -1.20 -1.48 1.93
N LEU A 94 -0.40 -0.71 1.19
CA LEU A 94 -0.87 0.39 0.35
C LEU A 94 -0.82 -0.09 -1.09
N ILE A 95 -1.98 -0.15 -1.74
CA ILE A 95 -2.13 -0.71 -3.08
C ILE A 95 -2.54 0.40 -4.04
N GLY A 96 -1.61 0.82 -4.90
CA GLY A 96 -1.87 1.77 -5.98
C GLY A 96 -2.78 1.13 -7.03
N VAL A 97 -3.99 1.64 -7.20
CA VAL A 97 -4.95 1.11 -8.17
C VAL A 97 -4.87 1.93 -9.44
N ARG A 98 -3.94 1.51 -10.32
CA ARG A 98 -3.73 2.14 -11.64
C ARG A 98 -5.03 2.16 -12.45
N GLY A 99 -5.33 3.32 -13.03
CA GLY A 99 -6.49 3.50 -13.89
C GLY A 99 -7.83 3.56 -13.16
N ALA A 100 -7.86 3.59 -11.82
CA ALA A 100 -9.11 3.62 -11.05
C ALA A 100 -10.00 4.82 -11.41
N ARG A 101 -9.42 6.01 -11.56
CA ARG A 101 -10.15 7.22 -11.94
C ARG A 101 -10.71 7.15 -13.37
N ALA A 102 -9.94 6.64 -14.30
CA ALA A 102 -10.39 6.44 -15.68
C ALA A 102 -11.51 5.39 -15.75
N ALA A 103 -11.43 4.32 -14.96
CA ALA A 103 -12.48 3.32 -14.86
C ALA A 103 -13.78 3.92 -14.28
N LYS A 104 -13.68 4.74 -13.21
CA LYS A 104 -14.81 5.45 -12.61
C LYS A 104 -15.49 6.42 -13.61
N ALA A 105 -14.70 7.04 -14.48
CA ALA A 105 -15.18 7.93 -15.53
C ALA A 105 -15.72 7.17 -16.80
N GLY A 106 -15.62 5.85 -16.85
CA GLY A 106 -16.04 5.05 -18.01
C GLY A 106 -15.11 5.16 -19.23
N THR A 107 -13.90 5.71 -19.06
CA THR A 107 -12.91 5.91 -20.14
C THR A 107 -11.71 4.97 -20.00
N GLY A 108 -11.66 4.18 -18.93
CA GLY A 108 -10.55 3.28 -18.63
C GLY A 108 -10.46 2.11 -19.57
N ARG A 109 -9.23 1.75 -19.95
CA ARG A 109 -8.92 0.53 -20.73
C ARG A 109 -8.23 -0.52 -19.87
N ASP A 110 -7.78 -0.15 -18.66
CA ASP A 110 -7.14 -1.05 -17.72
C ASP A 110 -8.20 -1.79 -16.90
N ASN A 111 -8.05 -3.09 -16.76
CA ASN A 111 -8.97 -3.91 -15.97
C ASN A 111 -8.49 -4.14 -14.52
N CYS A 112 -7.31 -3.64 -14.15
CA CYS A 112 -6.80 -3.73 -12.77
C CYS A 112 -7.81 -3.23 -11.72
N PRO A 113 -8.50 -2.07 -11.92
CA PRO A 113 -9.48 -1.59 -10.95
C PRO A 113 -10.62 -2.58 -10.69
N HIS A 114 -11.03 -3.32 -11.73
CA HIS A 114 -12.08 -4.33 -11.63
C HIS A 114 -11.71 -5.51 -10.71
N PHE A 115 -10.41 -5.86 -10.65
CA PHE A 115 -9.94 -6.99 -9.87
C PHE A 115 -9.36 -6.59 -8.51
N ALA A 116 -8.79 -5.39 -8.37
CA ALA A 116 -8.09 -4.97 -7.16
C ALA A 116 -8.94 -5.14 -5.89
N GLN A 117 -10.15 -4.58 -5.88
CA GLN A 117 -11.06 -4.71 -4.73
C GLN A 117 -11.51 -6.15 -4.51
N LYS A 118 -11.87 -6.87 -5.58
CA LYS A 118 -12.33 -8.27 -5.48
C LYS A 118 -11.27 -9.20 -4.88
N LEU A 119 -10.00 -8.96 -5.19
CA LEU A 119 -8.90 -9.75 -4.64
C LEU A 119 -8.64 -9.41 -3.17
N VAL A 120 -8.72 -8.15 -2.78
CA VAL A 120 -8.64 -7.74 -1.37
C VAL A 120 -9.78 -8.40 -0.57
N GLU A 121 -11.00 -8.42 -1.13
CA GLU A 121 -12.16 -9.08 -0.54
C GLU A 121 -12.00 -10.61 -0.48
N ALA A 122 -11.51 -11.23 -1.56
CA ALA A 122 -11.26 -12.67 -1.62
C ALA A 122 -10.20 -13.14 -0.60
N TRP A 123 -9.22 -12.27 -0.28
CA TRP A 123 -8.26 -12.50 0.79
C TRP A 123 -8.77 -12.08 2.18
N GLU A 124 -10.05 -11.71 2.29
CA GLU A 124 -10.69 -11.27 3.54
C GLU A 124 -9.90 -10.15 4.26
N LEU A 125 -9.23 -9.29 3.50
CA LEU A 125 -8.47 -8.16 4.03
C LEU A 125 -9.42 -7.00 4.36
N PRO A 126 -9.51 -6.57 5.61
CA PRO A 126 -10.17 -5.32 5.92
C PRO A 126 -9.47 -4.17 5.17
N HIS A 127 -10.25 -3.37 4.46
CA HIS A 127 -9.67 -2.35 3.57
C HIS A 127 -10.46 -1.04 3.58
N ALA A 128 -9.79 0.01 3.12
CA ALA A 128 -10.38 1.30 2.81
C ALA A 128 -10.02 1.68 1.36
N GLN A 129 -10.79 2.58 0.79
CA GLN A 129 -10.50 3.19 -0.52
C GLN A 129 -10.20 4.66 -0.33
N PHE A 130 -9.28 5.18 -1.11
CA PHE A 130 -8.90 6.58 -1.09
C PHE A 130 -8.64 7.08 -2.52
N ASP A 131 -9.29 8.17 -2.88
CA ASP A 131 -9.01 8.89 -4.13
C ASP A 131 -8.42 10.26 -3.80
N PRO A 132 -7.11 10.47 -4.04
CA PRO A 132 -6.45 11.72 -3.74
C PRO A 132 -6.90 12.91 -4.63
N ALA A 133 -7.73 12.67 -5.63
CA ALA A 133 -8.29 13.72 -6.49
C ALA A 133 -9.66 14.23 -6.02
N GLU A 134 -10.25 13.62 -5.00
CA GLU A 134 -11.51 14.12 -4.43
C GLU A 134 -11.29 15.44 -3.68
N ALA A 135 -12.29 16.33 -3.75
CA ALA A 135 -12.18 17.70 -3.23
C ALA A 135 -11.89 17.77 -1.71
N ASN A 136 -12.29 16.75 -0.96
CA ASN A 136 -12.10 16.65 0.49
C ASN A 136 -11.13 15.52 0.86
N ALA A 137 -10.20 15.15 -0.04
CA ALA A 137 -9.25 14.09 0.21
C ALA A 137 -8.32 14.46 1.38
N ASP A 138 -8.32 13.64 2.42
CA ASP A 138 -7.44 13.76 3.58
C ASP A 138 -6.47 12.57 3.60
N VAL A 139 -5.23 12.82 3.21
CA VAL A 139 -4.15 11.83 3.15
C VAL A 139 -3.88 11.24 4.53
N SER A 140 -3.84 12.09 5.56
CA SER A 140 -3.52 11.65 6.92
C SER A 140 -4.62 10.74 7.47
N ALA A 141 -5.88 11.09 7.26
CA ALA A 141 -7.01 10.25 7.66
C ALA A 141 -7.03 8.92 6.90
N ALA A 142 -6.75 8.92 5.59
CA ALA A 142 -6.67 7.70 4.79
C ALA A 142 -5.57 6.76 5.29
N LEU A 143 -4.35 7.27 5.50
CA LEU A 143 -3.23 6.48 6.00
C LEU A 143 -3.43 6.01 7.44
N ALA A 144 -4.12 6.77 8.27
CA ALA A 144 -4.49 6.35 9.63
C ALA A 144 -5.39 5.10 9.65
N THR A 145 -6.14 4.82 8.59
CA THR A 145 -6.92 3.57 8.50
C THR A 145 -6.05 2.32 8.57
N LEU A 146 -4.79 2.42 8.12
CA LEU A 146 -3.82 1.33 8.18
C LEU A 146 -3.33 1.03 9.59
N THR A 147 -3.46 1.96 10.55
CA THR A 147 -2.99 1.76 11.93
C THR A 147 -3.91 0.90 12.79
N GLN A 148 -5.11 0.60 12.29
CA GLN A 148 -6.06 -0.25 13.00
C GLN A 148 -5.50 -1.67 13.20
N VAL A 149 -5.97 -2.34 14.25
CA VAL A 149 -5.50 -3.68 14.63
C VAL A 149 -5.72 -4.71 13.51
N GLY A 150 -4.77 -5.64 13.37
CA GLY A 150 -4.79 -6.71 12.37
C GLY A 150 -4.26 -6.30 11.00
N PRO A 151 -4.35 -7.18 10.00
CA PRO A 151 -3.97 -6.87 8.63
C PRO A 151 -4.90 -5.82 8.03
N ARG A 152 -4.38 -4.97 7.14
CA ARG A 152 -5.15 -3.89 6.50
C ARG A 152 -4.62 -3.56 5.13
N ALA A 153 -5.52 -3.21 4.22
CA ALA A 153 -5.18 -2.66 2.92
C ALA A 153 -5.81 -1.27 2.73
N LEU A 154 -5.09 -0.38 2.05
CA LEU A 154 -5.59 0.88 1.53
C LEU A 154 -5.48 0.84 0.00
N LEU A 155 -6.62 0.87 -0.68
CA LEU A 155 -6.70 0.98 -2.13
C LEU A 155 -6.60 2.46 -2.50
N TRP A 156 -5.48 2.85 -3.09
CA TRP A 156 -5.15 4.23 -3.47
C TRP A 156 -5.40 4.43 -4.95
N SER A 157 -6.36 5.26 -5.33
CA SER A 157 -6.70 5.55 -6.74
C SER A 157 -5.61 6.33 -7.47
N GLU A 158 -5.20 5.84 -8.64
CA GLU A 158 -4.23 6.46 -9.54
C GLU A 158 -4.87 6.84 -10.89
#